data_f667d5c4e549d06bc666a58afdfc2c4a
#
_entry.id   f667d5c4e549d06bc666a58afdfc2c4a
#
_cell.length_a   1.000
_cell.length_b   1.000
_cell.length_c   1.000
_cell.angle_alpha   90.00
_cell.angle_beta   90.00
_cell.angle_gamma   90.00
#
_symmetry.space_group_name_H-M   'P 1'
#
loop_
_entity.id
_entity.type
_entity.pdbx_description
1 polymer ?
#
loop_
_entity_poly.entity_id
_entity_poly.type
_entity_poly.pdbx_seq_one_letter_code
_entity_poly.pdbx_strand_id
1 'polypeptide(L)'
;FNSTTIAMADYQMESLSAEINFTAAKLARASADAWTARTPEKPRYVAGVLGPTNRTASISPDVNDPAFRNITFDGLVEAYRESTKALVEGGADLILIETVFDTLNAKAAIFAVKEEFEALGVDLPIMISGTITDASGRTLSGQTTEAFYNSLRHADALTFGLNCALGPDELRQYVQELSRIAECYVTAHPNAGLPNAFGEYDLDADMMATQIREWAEAGFLNIVGGCCGTTPEHIAAMSRAVAGLPPRQLPEIPVACRLSGLEPLNIGDDSLFVNVGERTNVTGSAKFKRLIKEEKYNEALDVARQQVESGAQIIDINMDEGMLDAEAAMVRFLNLIAGEPDIARVPIMIDSSKWEVIEKGLKCIQGKGIVNSISMKEGVDTFIHHAKQVRRYGAAVVV
;
A
#
# COMPACT_ATOMS: atom_id res chain seq x y z
N PHE A 1 1.48 -8.62 12.66
CA PHE A 1 0.99 -8.24 14.01
C PHE A 1 0.25 -6.92 13.95
N ASN A 2 -0.77 -6.74 14.78
CA ASN A 2 -1.58 -5.53 14.80
C ASN A 2 -2.12 -5.25 16.20
N SER A 3 -1.74 -4.13 16.79
CA SER A 3 -2.25 -3.63 18.06
C SER A 3 -2.58 -2.14 17.98
N THR A 4 -3.10 -1.72 16.82
CA THR A 4 -3.66 -0.37 16.67
C THR A 4 -4.93 -0.20 17.52
N THR A 5 -5.29 1.03 17.84
CA THR A 5 -6.56 1.35 18.52
C THR A 5 -7.77 0.76 17.80
N ILE A 6 -7.75 0.72 16.44
CA ILE A 6 -8.80 0.14 15.60
C ILE A 6 -8.95 -1.36 15.85
N ALA A 7 -7.85 -2.11 15.89
CA ALA A 7 -7.88 -3.55 16.13
C ALA A 7 -8.19 -3.88 17.60
N MET A 8 -7.71 -3.07 18.53
CA MET A 8 -7.97 -3.25 19.97
C MET A 8 -9.40 -2.92 20.37
N ALA A 9 -10.13 -2.17 19.55
CA ALA A 9 -11.54 -1.83 19.78
C ALA A 9 -12.46 -3.07 19.85
N ASP A 10 -12.14 -4.11 19.09
CA ASP A 10 -12.89 -5.37 19.11
C ASP A 10 -12.85 -6.07 20.49
N TYR A 11 -11.84 -5.72 21.30
CA TYR A 11 -11.61 -6.26 22.64
C TYR A 11 -11.90 -5.26 23.75
N GLN A 12 -12.35 -4.01 23.41
CA GLN A 12 -12.51 -2.89 24.35
C GLN A 12 -11.20 -2.55 25.07
N MET A 13 -10.08 -2.63 24.36
CA MET A 13 -8.71 -2.47 24.89
C MET A 13 -7.93 -1.38 24.14
N GLU A 14 -8.61 -0.39 23.53
CA GLU A 14 -7.99 0.68 22.74
C GLU A 14 -6.93 1.43 23.52
N SER A 15 -7.17 1.65 24.81
CA SER A 15 -6.24 2.36 25.71
C SER A 15 -4.91 1.64 25.92
N LEU A 16 -4.81 0.38 25.58
CA LEU A 16 -3.57 -0.41 25.70
C LEU A 16 -2.72 -0.43 24.43
N SER A 17 -3.21 0.15 23.33
CA SER A 17 -2.51 0.15 22.04
C SER A 17 -1.07 0.66 22.17
N ALA A 18 -0.86 1.84 22.73
CA ALA A 18 0.46 2.42 22.89
C ALA A 18 1.37 1.58 23.81
N GLU A 19 0.84 1.08 24.95
CA GLU A 19 1.59 0.27 25.90
C GLU A 19 2.04 -1.07 25.27
N ILE A 20 1.17 -1.72 24.52
CA ILE A 20 1.49 -3.01 23.85
C ILE A 20 2.59 -2.80 22.83
N ASN A 21 2.46 -1.80 21.93
CA ASN A 21 3.46 -1.51 20.91
C ASN A 21 4.82 -1.15 21.52
N PHE A 22 4.84 -0.27 22.52
CA PHE A 22 6.06 0.12 23.23
C PHE A 22 6.73 -1.09 23.91
N THR A 23 5.96 -1.88 24.66
CA THR A 23 6.48 -3.02 25.39
C THR A 23 7.01 -4.12 24.46
N ALA A 24 6.30 -4.38 23.36
CA ALA A 24 6.74 -5.35 22.35
C ALA A 24 8.08 -4.94 21.72
N ALA A 25 8.22 -3.69 21.31
CA ALA A 25 9.48 -3.18 20.76
C ALA A 25 10.61 -3.25 21.79
N LYS A 26 10.35 -2.89 23.04
CA LYS A 26 11.32 -2.95 24.14
C LYS A 26 11.80 -4.39 24.44
N LEU A 27 10.90 -5.36 24.42
CA LEU A 27 11.24 -6.78 24.61
C LEU A 27 12.11 -7.29 23.45
N ALA A 28 11.73 -6.95 22.21
CA ALA A 28 12.51 -7.28 21.03
C ALA A 28 13.91 -6.64 21.08
N ARG A 29 14.01 -5.36 21.49
CA ARG A 29 15.28 -4.64 21.65
C ARG A 29 16.19 -5.31 22.65
N ALA A 30 15.68 -5.66 23.83
CA ALA A 30 16.46 -6.35 24.85
C ALA A 30 17.02 -7.70 24.35
N SER A 31 16.21 -8.45 23.59
CA SER A 31 16.64 -9.71 22.98
C SER A 31 17.71 -9.49 21.89
N ALA A 32 17.49 -8.50 21.00
CA ALA A 32 18.42 -8.16 19.93
C ALA A 32 19.79 -7.71 20.49
N ASP A 33 19.80 -6.91 21.54
CA ASP A 33 21.03 -6.45 22.21
C ASP A 33 21.78 -7.60 22.88
N ALA A 34 21.07 -8.50 23.59
CA ALA A 34 21.66 -9.66 24.22
C ALA A 34 22.34 -10.61 23.22
N TRP A 35 21.73 -10.80 22.04
CA TRP A 35 22.32 -11.61 20.97
C TRP A 35 23.45 -10.90 20.24
N THR A 36 23.33 -9.60 20.00
CA THR A 36 24.41 -8.79 19.41
C THR A 36 25.63 -8.77 20.29
N ALA A 37 25.46 -8.67 21.62
CA ALA A 37 26.59 -8.72 22.56
C ALA A 37 27.36 -10.06 22.51
N ARG A 38 26.72 -11.17 22.15
CA ARG A 38 27.36 -12.49 21.97
C ARG A 38 28.14 -12.61 20.66
N THR A 39 27.70 -11.94 19.62
CA THR A 39 28.26 -11.96 18.25
C THR A 39 28.23 -10.54 17.67
N PRO A 40 29.15 -9.64 18.11
CA PRO A 40 29.12 -8.22 17.71
C PRO A 40 29.30 -8.00 16.20
N GLU A 41 29.96 -8.93 15.52
CA GLU A 41 30.12 -8.92 14.05
C GLU A 41 28.83 -9.22 13.28
N LYS A 42 27.78 -9.64 13.99
CA LYS A 42 26.44 -9.91 13.42
C LYS A 42 25.39 -9.15 14.22
N PRO A 43 25.23 -7.84 14.03
CA PRO A 43 24.24 -7.04 14.77
C PRO A 43 22.81 -7.49 14.44
N ARG A 44 21.90 -7.37 15.41
CA ARG A 44 20.45 -7.63 15.27
C ARG A 44 19.70 -6.32 15.38
N TYR A 45 18.72 -6.18 14.51
CA TYR A 45 17.86 -5.02 14.45
C TYR A 45 16.43 -5.39 14.81
N VAL A 46 15.68 -4.42 15.29
CA VAL A 46 14.27 -4.58 15.65
C VAL A 46 13.40 -3.86 14.61
N ALA A 47 12.54 -4.63 13.95
CA ALA A 47 11.49 -4.08 13.13
C ALA A 47 10.25 -3.82 13.97
N GLY A 48 9.83 -2.55 14.08
CA GLY A 48 8.54 -2.18 14.61
C GLY A 48 7.46 -2.47 13.56
N VAL A 49 6.49 -3.32 13.89
CA VAL A 49 5.54 -3.85 12.91
C VAL A 49 4.22 -3.11 12.98
N LEU A 50 3.77 -2.63 11.81
CA LEU A 50 2.44 -2.10 11.55
C LEU A 50 1.71 -3.08 10.64
N GLY A 51 0.84 -3.91 11.21
CA GLY A 51 0.00 -4.83 10.45
C GLY A 51 -1.25 -4.16 9.90
N PRO A 52 -2.03 -4.87 9.07
CA PRO A 52 -3.30 -4.36 8.56
C PRO A 52 -4.33 -4.22 9.69
N THR A 53 -5.29 -3.31 9.51
CA THR A 53 -6.44 -3.21 10.40
C THR A 53 -7.56 -4.17 9.94
N ASN A 54 -8.49 -4.47 10.85
CA ASN A 54 -9.73 -5.21 10.54
C ASN A 54 -10.76 -4.36 9.77
N ARG A 55 -10.41 -3.13 9.38
CA ARG A 55 -11.21 -2.24 8.54
C ARG A 55 -10.41 -1.81 7.34
N THR A 56 -11.09 -1.71 6.19
CA THR A 56 -10.48 -1.34 4.91
C THR A 56 -11.05 -0.01 4.41
N ALA A 57 -10.19 0.83 3.84
CA ALA A 57 -10.60 2.10 3.27
C ALA A 57 -11.05 1.98 1.81
N SER A 58 -10.69 0.89 1.11
CA SER A 58 -11.04 0.68 -0.30
C SER A 58 -12.29 -0.18 -0.51
N ILE A 59 -12.72 -0.95 0.49
CA ILE A 59 -13.82 -1.92 0.36
C ILE A 59 -14.96 -1.53 1.30
N SER A 60 -16.19 -1.52 0.78
CA SER A 60 -17.38 -1.34 1.62
C SER A 60 -17.66 -2.63 2.42
N PRO A 61 -17.91 -2.53 3.73
CA PRO A 61 -18.45 -3.65 4.51
C PRO A 61 -19.97 -3.82 4.33
N ASP A 62 -20.66 -2.89 3.65
CA ASP A 62 -22.10 -2.94 3.39
C ASP A 62 -22.34 -3.21 1.90
N VAL A 63 -22.89 -4.38 1.59
CA VAL A 63 -23.24 -4.77 0.21
C VAL A 63 -24.35 -3.91 -0.40
N ASN A 64 -25.17 -3.24 0.41
CA ASN A 64 -26.25 -2.38 -0.06
C ASN A 64 -25.80 -0.92 -0.30
N ASP A 65 -24.66 -0.50 0.29
CA ASP A 65 -24.05 0.81 0.03
C ASP A 65 -22.55 0.65 -0.30
N PRO A 66 -22.21 0.40 -1.56
CA PRO A 66 -20.82 0.27 -2.00
C PRO A 66 -19.94 1.50 -1.73
N ALA A 67 -20.55 2.67 -1.52
CA ALA A 67 -19.83 3.90 -1.17
C ALA A 67 -19.49 4.02 0.32
N PHE A 68 -20.13 3.23 1.18
CA PHE A 68 -19.90 3.29 2.61
C PHE A 68 -18.49 2.82 2.99
N ARG A 69 -17.89 3.48 3.95
CA ARG A 69 -16.62 3.07 4.59
C ARG A 69 -16.78 3.16 6.11
N ASN A 70 -16.35 2.11 6.81
CA ASN A 70 -16.39 2.08 8.28
C ASN A 70 -15.09 2.60 8.92
N ILE A 71 -14.21 3.12 8.10
CA ILE A 71 -12.99 3.82 8.51
C ILE A 71 -12.64 4.89 7.47
N THR A 72 -12.08 6.00 7.91
CA THR A 72 -11.54 7.05 7.04
C THR A 72 -10.01 6.94 6.95
N PHE A 73 -9.43 7.53 5.89
CA PHE A 73 -7.98 7.67 5.77
C PHE A 73 -7.38 8.35 7.00
N ASP A 74 -7.99 9.45 7.46
CA ASP A 74 -7.51 10.22 8.63
C ASP A 74 -7.59 9.38 9.92
N GLY A 75 -8.65 8.58 10.10
CA GLY A 75 -8.76 7.67 11.24
C GLY A 75 -7.69 6.55 11.23
N LEU A 76 -7.31 6.07 10.05
CA LEU A 76 -6.19 5.15 9.90
C LEU A 76 -4.85 5.84 10.24
N VAL A 77 -4.65 7.06 9.75
CA VAL A 77 -3.44 7.85 10.05
C VAL A 77 -3.28 8.05 11.55
N GLU A 78 -4.35 8.44 12.27
CA GLU A 78 -4.33 8.62 13.73
C GLU A 78 -3.89 7.34 14.46
N ALA A 79 -4.50 6.19 14.11
CA ALA A 79 -4.19 4.91 14.73
C ALA A 79 -2.76 4.43 14.43
N TYR A 80 -2.29 4.61 13.20
CA TYR A 80 -0.92 4.23 12.84
C TYR A 80 0.13 5.18 13.41
N ARG A 81 -0.16 6.47 13.58
CA ARG A 81 0.75 7.41 14.25
C ARG A 81 1.01 7.02 15.70
N GLU A 82 -0.05 6.71 16.46
CA GLU A 82 0.09 6.26 17.85
C GLU A 82 0.97 5.01 17.95
N SER A 83 0.70 4.01 17.10
CA SER A 83 1.48 2.78 17.06
C SER A 83 2.95 3.03 16.66
N THR A 84 3.19 3.86 15.65
CA THR A 84 4.54 4.23 15.19
C THR A 84 5.35 4.89 16.28
N LYS A 85 4.76 5.88 16.97
CA LYS A 85 5.39 6.56 18.09
C LYS A 85 5.83 5.58 19.17
N ALA A 86 4.91 4.72 19.60
CA ALA A 86 5.19 3.73 20.65
C ALA A 86 6.28 2.73 20.25
N LEU A 87 6.30 2.26 19.00
CA LEU A 87 7.32 1.36 18.46
C LEU A 87 8.71 2.01 18.42
N VAL A 88 8.80 3.27 17.97
CA VAL A 88 10.05 4.03 17.91
C VAL A 88 10.59 4.29 19.33
N GLU A 89 9.75 4.77 20.23
CA GLU A 89 10.09 5.02 21.64
C GLU A 89 10.50 3.71 22.37
N GLY A 90 9.94 2.56 21.97
CA GLY A 90 10.29 1.25 22.46
C GLY A 90 11.62 0.70 21.95
N GLY A 91 12.25 1.35 20.96
CA GLY A 91 13.57 1.03 20.45
C GLY A 91 13.57 0.25 19.14
N ALA A 92 12.57 0.39 18.30
CA ALA A 92 12.59 -0.11 16.92
C ALA A 92 13.68 0.61 16.10
N ASP A 93 14.43 -0.14 15.29
CA ASP A 93 15.46 0.39 14.37
C ASP A 93 14.89 0.73 13.00
N LEU A 94 13.75 0.17 12.65
CA LEU A 94 13.04 0.37 11.39
C LEU A 94 11.54 0.09 11.58
N ILE A 95 10.71 0.54 10.64
CA ILE A 95 9.28 0.25 10.62
C ILE A 95 8.96 -0.69 9.46
N LEU A 96 8.22 -1.76 9.74
CA LEU A 96 7.72 -2.72 8.76
C LEU A 96 6.19 -2.60 8.65
N ILE A 97 5.73 -2.13 7.50
CA ILE A 97 4.31 -2.17 7.14
C ILE A 97 4.05 -3.50 6.43
N GLU A 98 3.41 -4.44 7.11
CA GLU A 98 3.29 -5.82 6.62
C GLU A 98 1.85 -6.24 6.29
N THR A 99 1.74 -7.32 5.51
CA THR A 99 0.48 -7.97 5.15
C THR A 99 -0.50 -6.99 4.50
N VAL A 100 0.05 -6.14 3.62
CA VAL A 100 -0.74 -5.14 2.93
C VAL A 100 -1.63 -5.82 1.91
N PHE A 101 -2.92 -5.84 2.15
CA PHE A 101 -3.95 -6.33 1.23
C PHE A 101 -4.87 -5.21 0.69
N ASP A 102 -4.75 -4.00 1.24
CA ASP A 102 -5.38 -2.76 0.78
C ASP A 102 -4.35 -1.64 0.78
N THR A 103 -3.98 -1.17 -0.41
CA THR A 103 -2.93 -0.15 -0.55
C THR A 103 -3.37 1.24 -0.09
N LEU A 104 -4.67 1.51 0.04
CA LEU A 104 -5.13 2.76 0.64
C LEU A 104 -4.85 2.77 2.16
N ASN A 105 -5.05 1.64 2.84
CA ASN A 105 -4.63 1.48 4.25
C ASN A 105 -3.10 1.64 4.38
N ALA A 106 -2.34 1.05 3.47
CA ALA A 106 -0.87 1.18 3.49
C ALA A 106 -0.41 2.62 3.21
N LYS A 107 -1.07 3.35 2.32
CA LYS A 107 -0.81 4.79 2.13
C LYS A 107 -1.05 5.59 3.41
N ALA A 108 -2.12 5.30 4.14
CA ALA A 108 -2.37 5.92 5.44
C ALA A 108 -1.28 5.57 6.46
N ALA A 109 -0.79 4.33 6.48
CA ALA A 109 0.32 3.92 7.32
C ALA A 109 1.63 4.65 6.96
N ILE A 110 1.97 4.73 5.66
CA ILE A 110 3.15 5.48 5.17
C ILE A 110 3.05 6.97 5.55
N PHE A 111 1.87 7.56 5.35
CA PHE A 111 1.61 8.95 5.72
C PHE A 111 1.84 9.16 7.22
N ALA A 112 1.27 8.31 8.06
CA ALA A 112 1.40 8.34 9.51
C ALA A 112 2.85 8.18 9.97
N VAL A 113 3.59 7.21 9.40
CA VAL A 113 5.00 6.96 9.73
C VAL A 113 5.86 8.19 9.40
N LYS A 114 5.68 8.76 8.21
CA LYS A 114 6.46 9.95 7.79
C LYS A 114 6.14 11.18 8.64
N GLU A 115 4.87 11.41 9.00
CA GLU A 115 4.49 12.49 9.91
C GLU A 115 5.09 12.29 11.31
N GLU A 116 5.03 11.05 11.83
CA GLU A 116 5.55 10.78 13.15
C GLU A 116 7.08 10.87 13.21
N PHE A 117 7.78 10.45 12.14
CA PHE A 117 9.22 10.64 12.04
C PHE A 117 9.61 12.13 12.04
N GLU A 118 8.87 12.98 11.31
CA GLU A 118 9.06 14.43 11.36
C GLU A 118 8.82 14.98 12.77
N ALA A 119 7.77 14.54 13.45
CA ALA A 119 7.43 14.98 14.81
C ALA A 119 8.49 14.56 15.86
N LEU A 120 9.05 13.36 15.72
CA LEU A 120 10.08 12.81 16.62
C LEU A 120 11.50 13.25 16.24
N GLY A 121 11.70 13.85 15.05
CA GLY A 121 13.02 14.22 14.53
C GLY A 121 13.90 13.01 14.21
N VAL A 122 13.32 11.90 13.75
CA VAL A 122 14.00 10.68 13.33
C VAL A 122 13.76 10.39 11.85
N ASP A 123 14.64 9.57 11.25
CA ASP A 123 14.49 9.08 9.89
C ASP A 123 14.92 7.60 9.86
N LEU A 124 13.98 6.70 10.14
CA LEU A 124 14.24 5.27 10.19
C LEU A 124 13.89 4.61 8.85
N PRO A 125 14.58 3.52 8.46
CA PRO A 125 14.20 2.76 7.29
C PRO A 125 12.76 2.24 7.37
N ILE A 126 12.06 2.26 6.23
CA ILE A 126 10.72 1.68 6.08
C ILE A 126 10.84 0.42 5.23
N MET A 127 10.22 -0.66 5.66
CA MET A 127 10.01 -1.88 4.89
C MET A 127 8.51 -2.01 4.58
N ILE A 128 8.18 -2.47 3.37
CA ILE A 128 6.79 -2.72 2.97
C ILE A 128 6.66 -4.15 2.50
N SER A 129 5.64 -4.85 2.98
CA SER A 129 5.35 -6.22 2.58
C SER A 129 3.86 -6.39 2.29
N GLY A 130 3.55 -6.72 1.03
CA GLY A 130 2.20 -7.00 0.56
C GLY A 130 1.80 -8.44 0.76
N THR A 131 0.51 -8.71 0.61
CA THR A 131 0.00 -10.08 0.58
C THR A 131 -0.90 -10.30 -0.63
N ILE A 132 -0.61 -11.38 -1.35
CA ILE A 132 -1.44 -11.87 -2.46
C ILE A 132 -2.42 -12.88 -1.86
N THR A 133 -3.71 -12.57 -1.95
CA THR A 133 -4.73 -13.27 -1.18
C THR A 133 -5.27 -14.53 -1.84
N ASP A 134 -5.08 -14.67 -3.14
CA ASP A 134 -5.61 -15.80 -3.89
C ASP A 134 -4.80 -16.13 -5.15
N ALA A 135 -5.22 -17.19 -5.84
CA ALA A 135 -4.60 -17.65 -7.08
C ALA A 135 -4.75 -16.70 -8.29
N SER A 136 -5.57 -15.64 -8.17
CA SER A 136 -5.67 -14.61 -9.22
C SER A 136 -4.44 -13.69 -9.27
N GLY A 137 -3.59 -13.75 -8.25
CA GLY A 137 -2.38 -12.93 -8.14
C GLY A 137 -2.66 -11.49 -7.73
N ARG A 138 -3.76 -11.27 -7.02
CA ARG A 138 -4.17 -9.93 -6.59
C ARG A 138 -4.21 -9.81 -5.07
N THR A 139 -4.05 -8.59 -4.58
CA THR A 139 -4.37 -8.24 -3.20
C THR A 139 -5.88 -8.35 -2.98
N LEU A 140 -6.34 -8.35 -1.73
CA LEU A 140 -7.78 -8.40 -1.42
C LEU A 140 -8.55 -7.23 -2.06
N SER A 141 -7.95 -6.06 -2.13
CA SER A 141 -8.54 -4.89 -2.80
C SER A 141 -8.39 -4.88 -4.33
N GLY A 142 -7.87 -5.96 -4.92
CA GLY A 142 -7.90 -6.25 -6.35
C GLY A 142 -6.64 -5.87 -7.14
N GLN A 143 -5.60 -5.34 -6.52
CA GLN A 143 -4.39 -4.90 -7.22
C GLN A 143 -3.47 -6.05 -7.60
N THR A 144 -2.86 -5.97 -8.80
CA THR A 144 -1.73 -6.81 -9.20
C THR A 144 -0.46 -6.44 -8.42
N THR A 145 0.56 -7.30 -8.44
CA THR A 145 1.85 -7.05 -7.78
C THR A 145 2.50 -5.73 -8.23
N GLU A 146 2.51 -5.45 -9.52
CA GLU A 146 3.09 -4.21 -10.04
C GLU A 146 2.23 -2.99 -9.68
N ALA A 147 0.89 -3.09 -9.69
CA ALA A 147 0.02 -2.01 -9.24
C ALA A 147 0.21 -1.70 -7.75
N PHE A 148 0.36 -2.72 -6.91
CA PHE A 148 0.74 -2.58 -5.51
C PHE A 148 2.06 -1.82 -5.36
N TYR A 149 3.11 -2.22 -6.08
CA TYR A 149 4.41 -1.56 -6.05
C TYR A 149 4.31 -0.08 -6.49
N ASN A 150 3.67 0.20 -7.64
CA ASN A 150 3.50 1.57 -8.14
C ASN A 150 2.74 2.45 -7.16
N SER A 151 1.73 1.91 -6.48
CA SER A 151 0.89 2.64 -5.51
C SER A 151 1.65 3.09 -4.27
N LEU A 152 2.66 2.34 -3.85
CA LEU A 152 3.39 2.57 -2.60
C LEU A 152 4.85 3.00 -2.78
N ARG A 153 5.33 3.09 -4.02
CA ARG A 153 6.72 3.42 -4.34
C ARG A 153 7.19 4.76 -3.74
N HIS A 154 6.28 5.71 -3.52
CA HIS A 154 6.55 7.00 -2.89
C HIS A 154 6.99 6.91 -1.41
N ALA A 155 6.90 5.74 -0.81
CA ALA A 155 7.40 5.50 0.54
C ALA A 155 8.92 5.67 0.62
N ASP A 156 9.63 5.55 -0.50
CA ASP A 156 11.10 5.49 -0.57
C ASP A 156 11.65 4.40 0.36
N ALA A 157 11.00 3.23 0.34
CA ALA A 157 11.25 2.14 1.28
C ALA A 157 12.60 1.47 1.05
N LEU A 158 13.23 1.01 2.13
CA LEU A 158 14.43 0.17 2.09
C LEU A 158 14.14 -1.14 1.35
N THR A 159 12.97 -1.73 1.60
CA THR A 159 12.56 -2.97 0.95
C THR A 159 11.10 -2.95 0.54
N PHE A 160 10.82 -3.66 -0.57
CA PHE A 160 9.50 -4.15 -0.90
C PHE A 160 9.50 -5.67 -0.89
N GLY A 161 8.41 -6.28 -0.46
CA GLY A 161 8.31 -7.73 -0.41
C GLY A 161 6.89 -8.23 -0.35
N LEU A 162 6.78 -9.55 -0.15
CA LEU A 162 5.51 -10.24 -0.01
C LEU A 162 5.57 -11.17 1.19
N ASN A 163 4.47 -11.29 1.90
CA ASN A 163 4.34 -12.21 3.03
C ASN A 163 2.95 -12.79 3.14
N CYS A 164 2.84 -13.88 3.89
CA CYS A 164 1.57 -14.48 4.30
C CYS A 164 0.69 -14.98 3.14
N ALA A 165 -0.53 -15.41 3.47
CA ALA A 165 -1.58 -15.98 2.61
C ALA A 165 -1.14 -17.23 1.84
N LEU A 166 -0.04 -17.20 1.13
CA LEU A 166 0.47 -18.26 0.26
C LEU A 166 1.72 -18.93 0.83
N GLY A 167 1.92 -20.19 0.47
CA GLY A 167 3.17 -20.90 0.65
C GLY A 167 4.23 -20.47 -0.37
N PRO A 168 5.46 -21.01 -0.25
CA PRO A 168 6.53 -20.61 -1.17
C PRO A 168 6.22 -20.96 -2.64
N ASP A 169 5.58 -22.08 -2.92
CA ASP A 169 5.30 -22.50 -4.31
C ASP A 169 4.44 -21.48 -5.06
N GLU A 170 3.35 -21.04 -4.43
CA GLU A 170 2.42 -20.10 -5.05
C GLU A 170 2.98 -18.67 -5.05
N LEU A 171 3.76 -18.30 -4.02
CA LEU A 171 4.28 -16.95 -3.88
C LEU A 171 5.44 -16.66 -4.85
N ARG A 172 6.14 -17.69 -5.33
CA ARG A 172 7.35 -17.59 -6.13
C ARG A 172 7.23 -16.64 -7.33
N GLN A 173 6.18 -16.77 -8.11
CA GLN A 173 5.99 -15.98 -9.33
C GLN A 173 5.87 -14.48 -9.05
N TYR A 174 5.22 -14.10 -7.96
CA TYR A 174 5.02 -12.71 -7.57
C TYR A 174 6.29 -12.09 -6.99
N VAL A 175 7.08 -12.87 -6.26
CA VAL A 175 8.41 -12.45 -5.80
C VAL A 175 9.35 -12.26 -7.00
N GLN A 176 9.29 -13.14 -7.99
CA GLN A 176 10.04 -12.99 -9.24
C GLN A 176 9.63 -11.73 -10.00
N GLU A 177 8.34 -11.43 -10.12
CA GLU A 177 7.85 -10.19 -10.72
C GLU A 177 8.39 -8.98 -9.98
N LEU A 178 8.21 -8.94 -8.64
CA LEU A 178 8.70 -7.85 -7.81
C LEU A 178 10.22 -7.67 -7.92
N SER A 179 10.98 -8.76 -8.02
CA SER A 179 12.44 -8.71 -8.18
C SER A 179 12.90 -8.00 -9.45
N ARG A 180 12.07 -7.96 -10.49
CA ARG A 180 12.38 -7.30 -11.77
C ARG A 180 12.04 -5.81 -11.79
N ILE A 181 11.04 -5.38 -11.00
CA ILE A 181 10.49 -4.02 -11.05
C ILE A 181 10.90 -3.15 -9.85
N ALA A 182 11.34 -3.75 -8.74
CA ALA A 182 11.67 -3.00 -7.54
C ALA A 182 13.06 -2.37 -7.62
N GLU A 183 13.13 -1.05 -7.42
CA GLU A 183 14.36 -0.25 -7.37
C GLU A 183 15.06 -0.31 -6.00
N CYS A 184 14.43 -0.93 -5.02
CA CYS A 184 14.93 -1.18 -3.67
C CYS A 184 15.16 -2.67 -3.43
N TYR A 185 15.59 -3.05 -2.23
CA TYR A 185 15.78 -4.45 -1.86
C TYR A 185 14.45 -5.21 -1.83
N VAL A 186 14.50 -6.52 -2.10
CA VAL A 186 13.32 -7.40 -2.11
C VAL A 186 13.37 -8.38 -0.95
N THR A 187 12.22 -8.52 -0.27
CA THR A 187 12.05 -9.47 0.84
C THR A 187 10.94 -10.47 0.54
N ALA A 188 11.01 -11.64 1.16
CA ALA A 188 9.93 -12.61 1.12
C ALA A 188 9.78 -13.34 2.47
N HIS A 189 8.53 -13.44 2.92
CA HIS A 189 8.15 -14.10 4.16
C HIS A 189 6.91 -14.98 3.93
N PRO A 190 7.06 -16.12 3.20
CA PRO A 190 5.95 -17.02 2.94
C PRO A 190 5.49 -17.74 4.21
N ASN A 191 4.27 -18.28 4.18
CA ASN A 191 3.82 -19.23 5.19
C ASN A 191 4.55 -20.56 5.04
N ALA A 192 4.56 -21.37 6.10
CA ALA A 192 5.06 -22.75 6.06
C ALA A 192 4.05 -23.66 5.35
N GLY A 193 3.76 -23.36 4.07
CA GLY A 193 2.71 -23.97 3.26
C GLY A 193 1.34 -23.31 3.47
N LEU A 194 0.28 -24.00 3.05
CA LEU A 194 -1.11 -23.59 3.29
C LEU A 194 -1.65 -24.29 4.55
N PRO A 195 -2.58 -23.66 5.28
CA PRO A 195 -3.18 -24.30 6.44
C PRO A 195 -3.99 -25.53 6.02
N ASN A 196 -3.81 -26.64 6.75
CA ASN A 196 -4.59 -27.86 6.57
C ASN A 196 -6.01 -27.71 7.18
N ALA A 197 -6.81 -28.78 7.13
CA ALA A 197 -8.18 -28.78 7.65
C ALA A 197 -8.27 -28.49 9.17
N PHE A 198 -7.17 -28.63 9.91
CA PHE A 198 -7.06 -28.33 11.34
C PHE A 198 -6.46 -26.95 11.63
N GLY A 199 -6.10 -26.17 10.57
CA GLY A 199 -5.44 -24.90 10.70
C GLY A 199 -3.94 -24.98 10.97
N GLU A 200 -3.33 -26.16 10.85
CA GLU A 200 -1.90 -26.39 11.01
C GLU A 200 -1.15 -26.22 9.70
N TYR A 201 0.15 -25.93 9.77
CA TYR A 201 1.02 -25.73 8.61
C TYR A 201 1.97 -26.90 8.49
N ASP A 202 1.94 -27.59 7.33
CA ASP A 202 2.59 -28.88 7.14
C ASP A 202 3.93 -28.81 6.38
N LEU A 203 4.34 -27.64 5.87
CA LEU A 203 5.62 -27.50 5.18
C LEU A 203 6.75 -27.50 6.19
N ASP A 204 7.60 -28.52 6.15
CA ASP A 204 8.73 -28.63 7.07
C ASP A 204 9.87 -27.64 6.74
N ALA A 205 10.80 -27.49 7.69
CA ALA A 205 11.89 -26.53 7.60
C ALA A 205 12.84 -26.79 6.44
N ASP A 206 13.13 -28.04 6.10
CA ASP A 206 14.08 -28.39 5.02
C ASP A 206 13.44 -28.20 3.64
N MET A 207 12.17 -28.53 3.50
CA MET A 207 11.41 -28.26 2.27
C MET A 207 11.31 -26.77 2.01
N MET A 208 10.92 -25.98 3.01
CA MET A 208 10.86 -24.51 2.89
C MET A 208 12.23 -23.91 2.55
N ALA A 209 13.28 -24.35 3.22
CA ALA A 209 14.64 -23.88 2.97
C ALA A 209 15.12 -24.20 1.54
N THR A 210 14.72 -25.35 0.98
CA THR A 210 15.03 -25.74 -0.41
C THR A 210 14.42 -24.78 -1.41
N GLN A 211 13.16 -24.40 -1.22
CA GLN A 211 12.46 -23.46 -2.08
C GLN A 211 13.05 -22.03 -1.97
N ILE A 212 13.31 -21.56 -0.77
CA ILE A 212 13.94 -20.25 -0.54
C ILE A 212 15.36 -20.20 -1.13
N ARG A 213 16.10 -21.30 -1.06
CA ARG A 213 17.42 -21.40 -1.70
C ARG A 213 17.32 -21.21 -3.21
N GLU A 214 16.37 -21.84 -3.88
CA GLU A 214 16.14 -21.69 -5.33
C GLU A 214 15.89 -20.21 -5.69
N TRP A 215 15.08 -19.47 -4.89
CA TRP A 215 14.84 -18.06 -5.13
C TRP A 215 16.08 -17.20 -4.94
N ALA A 216 16.90 -17.54 -3.96
CA ALA A 216 18.17 -16.84 -3.72
C ALA A 216 19.18 -17.11 -4.85
N GLU A 217 19.31 -18.38 -5.32
CA GLU A 217 20.13 -18.75 -6.46
C GLU A 217 19.67 -18.10 -7.78
N ALA A 218 18.36 -17.91 -7.94
CA ALA A 218 17.76 -17.18 -9.05
C ALA A 218 17.95 -15.65 -8.96
N GLY A 219 18.50 -15.15 -7.85
CA GLY A 219 18.77 -13.72 -7.64
C GLY A 219 17.51 -12.87 -7.36
N PHE A 220 16.49 -13.43 -6.70
CA PHE A 220 15.24 -12.72 -6.42
C PHE A 220 15.26 -11.92 -5.12
N LEU A 221 16.12 -12.29 -4.15
CA LEU A 221 15.99 -11.89 -2.76
C LEU A 221 17.20 -11.17 -2.20
N ASN A 222 16.94 -10.24 -1.27
CA ASN A 222 17.93 -9.63 -0.40
C ASN A 222 17.72 -10.03 1.07
N ILE A 223 16.46 -10.23 1.49
CA ILE A 223 16.09 -10.63 2.84
C ILE A 223 15.10 -11.79 2.75
N VAL A 224 15.27 -12.78 3.59
CA VAL A 224 14.39 -13.95 3.69
C VAL A 224 13.90 -14.14 5.12
N GLY A 225 12.70 -14.63 5.25
CA GLY A 225 12.09 -14.96 6.53
C GLY A 225 10.87 -15.85 6.31
N GLY A 226 10.02 -15.92 7.30
CA GLY A 226 8.77 -16.65 7.23
C GLY A 226 7.64 -15.92 7.94
N CYS A 227 6.40 -16.33 7.67
CA CYS A 227 5.19 -15.81 8.29
C CYS A 227 4.49 -16.93 9.07
N CYS A 228 3.21 -17.17 8.81
CA CYS A 228 2.43 -18.16 9.56
C CYS A 228 3.02 -19.57 9.46
N GLY A 229 3.02 -20.28 10.57
CA GLY A 229 3.53 -21.65 10.69
C GLY A 229 5.05 -21.77 10.76
N THR A 230 5.83 -20.71 10.57
CA THR A 230 7.29 -20.79 10.67
C THR A 230 7.76 -20.80 12.12
N THR A 231 8.73 -21.67 12.38
CA THR A 231 9.35 -21.91 13.69
C THR A 231 10.84 -21.50 13.68
N PRO A 232 11.54 -21.47 14.82
CA PRO A 232 12.98 -21.25 14.85
C PRO A 232 13.76 -22.23 13.95
N GLU A 233 13.29 -23.45 13.78
CA GLU A 233 13.89 -24.48 12.92
C GLU A 233 13.83 -24.06 11.45
N HIS A 234 12.68 -23.51 11.00
CA HIS A 234 12.52 -22.97 9.64
C HIS A 234 13.49 -21.81 9.40
N ILE A 235 13.59 -20.86 10.32
CA ILE A 235 14.50 -19.72 10.20
C ILE A 235 15.96 -20.18 10.15
N ALA A 236 16.33 -21.16 11.00
CA ALA A 236 17.68 -21.71 11.02
C ALA A 236 18.02 -22.46 9.71
N ALA A 237 17.07 -23.23 9.16
CA ALA A 237 17.23 -23.93 7.89
C ALA A 237 17.37 -22.97 6.72
N MET A 238 16.52 -21.95 6.60
CA MET A 238 16.61 -20.91 5.58
C MET A 238 17.94 -20.15 5.68
N SER A 239 18.36 -19.76 6.89
CA SER A 239 19.63 -19.07 7.10
C SER A 239 20.83 -19.88 6.61
N ARG A 240 20.83 -21.20 6.84
CA ARG A 240 21.88 -22.11 6.31
C ARG A 240 21.79 -22.24 4.79
N ALA A 241 20.60 -22.34 4.25
CA ALA A 241 20.37 -22.55 2.82
C ALA A 241 20.85 -21.37 1.97
N VAL A 242 20.74 -20.13 2.46
CA VAL A 242 21.17 -18.93 1.72
C VAL A 242 22.58 -18.49 2.06
N ALA A 243 23.27 -19.16 3.00
CA ALA A 243 24.61 -18.79 3.42
C ALA A 243 25.60 -18.88 2.24
N GLY A 244 26.32 -17.77 1.99
CA GLY A 244 27.30 -17.68 0.91
C GLY A 244 26.71 -17.44 -0.49
N LEU A 245 25.39 -17.39 -0.64
CA LEU A 245 24.76 -16.97 -1.90
C LEU A 245 24.82 -15.44 -2.05
N PRO A 246 25.04 -14.92 -3.25
CA PRO A 246 25.02 -13.48 -3.49
C PRO A 246 23.58 -12.96 -3.34
N PRO A 247 23.39 -11.75 -2.75
CA PRO A 247 22.09 -11.13 -2.72
C PRO A 247 21.67 -10.66 -4.12
N ARG A 248 20.37 -10.43 -4.29
CA ARG A 248 19.82 -9.81 -5.51
C ARG A 248 20.56 -8.49 -5.79
N GLN A 249 20.96 -8.32 -7.03
CA GLN A 249 21.47 -7.03 -7.51
C GLN A 249 20.32 -6.10 -7.83
N LEU A 250 20.44 -4.81 -7.48
CA LEU A 250 19.43 -3.82 -7.84
C LEU A 250 19.42 -3.64 -9.36
N PRO A 251 18.27 -3.78 -10.02
CA PRO A 251 18.18 -3.60 -11.45
C PRO A 251 18.25 -2.12 -11.84
N GLU A 252 18.77 -1.83 -13.02
CA GLU A 252 18.63 -0.51 -13.63
C GLU A 252 17.21 -0.42 -14.24
N ILE A 253 16.36 0.40 -13.64
CA ILE A 253 14.98 0.59 -14.07
C ILE A 253 14.87 1.92 -14.84
N PRO A 254 14.41 1.92 -16.11
CA PRO A 254 14.21 3.15 -16.86
C PRO A 254 13.25 4.12 -16.15
N VAL A 255 13.53 5.42 -16.23
CA VAL A 255 12.63 6.45 -15.73
C VAL A 255 11.33 6.40 -16.54
N ALA A 256 10.20 6.37 -15.85
CA ALA A 256 8.87 6.38 -16.46
C ALA A 256 7.87 7.04 -15.51
N CYS A 257 6.78 7.55 -16.05
CA CYS A 257 5.63 7.93 -15.24
C CYS A 257 4.86 6.65 -14.88
N ARG A 258 4.97 6.22 -13.63
CA ARG A 258 4.37 4.96 -13.15
C ARG A 258 3.12 5.26 -12.36
N LEU A 259 2.00 4.86 -12.92
CA LEU A 259 0.66 5.04 -12.35
C LEU A 259 0.02 3.67 -12.06
N SER A 260 -1.09 3.66 -11.37
CA SER A 260 -1.89 2.46 -11.18
C SER A 260 -3.33 2.76 -10.78
N GLY A 261 -4.24 1.93 -11.27
CA GLY A 261 -5.51 1.59 -10.64
C GLY A 261 -5.34 0.23 -9.95
N LEU A 262 -6.20 -0.74 -10.28
CA LEU A 262 -5.99 -2.14 -9.93
C LEU A 262 -4.87 -2.77 -10.79
N GLU A 263 -4.59 -2.18 -11.95
CA GLU A 263 -3.55 -2.56 -12.88
C GLU A 263 -2.53 -1.43 -13.03
N PRO A 264 -1.28 -1.74 -13.39
CA PRO A 264 -0.26 -0.72 -13.60
C PRO A 264 -0.48 0.00 -14.93
N LEU A 265 -0.11 1.28 -14.98
CA LEU A 265 0.06 2.05 -16.21
C LEU A 265 1.41 2.75 -16.15
N ASN A 266 2.38 2.26 -16.92
CA ASN A 266 3.70 2.86 -17.02
C ASN A 266 3.83 3.61 -18.36
N ILE A 267 4.19 4.88 -18.30
CA ILE A 267 4.36 5.75 -19.46
C ILE A 267 5.85 6.08 -19.55
N GLY A 268 6.51 5.52 -20.53
CA GLY A 268 7.93 5.70 -20.83
C GLY A 268 8.14 6.08 -22.30
N ASP A 269 9.38 6.08 -22.73
CA ASP A 269 9.77 6.52 -24.08
C ASP A 269 9.14 5.67 -25.21
N ASP A 270 8.89 4.40 -24.94
CA ASP A 270 8.26 3.46 -25.90
C ASP A 270 6.72 3.48 -25.83
N SER A 271 6.12 4.29 -24.98
CA SER A 271 4.66 4.34 -24.82
C SER A 271 4.02 5.05 -26.00
N LEU A 272 2.92 4.48 -26.49
CA LEU A 272 2.06 5.15 -27.46
C LEU A 272 1.27 6.28 -26.78
N PHE A 273 0.46 7.00 -27.56
CA PHE A 273 -0.43 8.03 -27.05
C PHE A 273 -1.34 7.49 -25.93
N VAL A 274 -1.39 8.18 -24.79
CA VAL A 274 -2.22 7.82 -23.64
C VAL A 274 -3.48 8.66 -23.64
N ASN A 275 -4.63 7.99 -23.67
CA ASN A 275 -5.94 8.65 -23.67
C ASN A 275 -6.43 8.90 -22.24
N VAL A 276 -6.78 10.15 -21.95
CA VAL A 276 -7.50 10.58 -20.75
C VAL A 276 -8.97 10.76 -21.07
N GLY A 277 -9.85 10.05 -20.36
CA GLY A 277 -11.29 10.18 -20.51
C GLY A 277 -11.83 11.31 -19.64
N GLU A 278 -12.47 12.32 -20.23
CA GLU A 278 -12.99 13.52 -19.54
C GLU A 278 -14.52 13.59 -19.49
N ARG A 279 -15.25 12.48 -19.66
CA ARG A 279 -16.72 12.49 -19.60
C ARG A 279 -17.26 12.43 -18.17
N THR A 280 -16.44 12.12 -17.20
CA THR A 280 -16.71 12.16 -15.75
C THR A 280 -16.32 13.51 -15.11
N ASN A 281 -16.40 14.58 -15.92
CA ASN A 281 -16.08 15.94 -15.52
C ASN A 281 -17.36 16.79 -15.64
N VAL A 282 -17.85 17.38 -14.52
CA VAL A 282 -19.09 18.16 -14.48
C VAL A 282 -19.02 19.45 -15.28
N THR A 283 -17.80 19.98 -15.53
CA THR A 283 -17.62 21.17 -16.37
C THR A 283 -17.60 20.82 -17.84
N GLY A 284 -17.10 19.64 -18.22
CA GLY A 284 -16.96 19.17 -19.60
C GLY A 284 -18.10 18.31 -20.11
N SER A 285 -19.01 17.80 -19.25
CA SER A 285 -20.09 16.89 -19.61
C SER A 285 -21.41 17.27 -18.98
N ALA A 286 -22.32 17.85 -19.79
CA ALA A 286 -23.67 18.19 -19.34
C ALA A 286 -24.48 16.97 -18.85
N LYS A 287 -24.28 15.78 -19.47
CA LYS A 287 -24.89 14.52 -19.02
C LYS A 287 -24.42 14.17 -17.63
N PHE A 288 -23.11 14.09 -17.42
CA PHE A 288 -22.52 13.71 -16.13
C PHE A 288 -22.90 14.70 -15.02
N LYS A 289 -22.79 16.01 -15.30
CA LYS A 289 -23.25 17.08 -14.39
C LYS A 289 -24.68 16.88 -13.92
N ARG A 290 -25.61 16.59 -14.82
CA ARG A 290 -27.01 16.33 -14.49
C ARG A 290 -27.13 15.10 -13.58
N LEU A 291 -26.46 13.99 -13.92
CA LEU A 291 -26.53 12.75 -13.16
C LEU A 291 -26.04 12.93 -11.72
N ILE A 292 -24.92 13.65 -11.53
CA ILE A 292 -24.39 13.93 -10.18
C ILE A 292 -25.34 14.83 -9.38
N LYS A 293 -25.90 15.88 -10.01
CA LYS A 293 -26.87 16.79 -9.35
C LYS A 293 -28.19 16.10 -9.00
N GLU A 294 -28.60 15.10 -9.76
CA GLU A 294 -29.81 14.29 -9.50
C GLU A 294 -29.49 13.05 -8.62
N GLU A 295 -28.26 12.93 -8.10
CA GLU A 295 -27.77 11.78 -7.30
C GLU A 295 -27.91 10.42 -7.98
N LYS A 296 -27.92 10.40 -9.32
CA LYS A 296 -27.99 9.19 -10.16
C LYS A 296 -26.61 8.57 -10.36
N TYR A 297 -26.00 8.16 -9.27
CA TYR A 297 -24.61 7.66 -9.27
C TYR A 297 -24.43 6.39 -10.09
N ASN A 298 -25.41 5.48 -10.15
CA ASN A 298 -25.31 4.27 -10.97
C ASN A 298 -25.18 4.60 -12.46
N GLU A 299 -25.99 5.56 -12.95
CA GLU A 299 -25.87 6.03 -14.32
C GLU A 299 -24.58 6.84 -14.56
N ALA A 300 -24.06 7.50 -13.52
CA ALA A 300 -22.78 8.18 -13.59
C ALA A 300 -21.61 7.19 -13.68
N LEU A 301 -21.67 6.03 -12.97
CA LEU A 301 -20.72 4.93 -13.13
C LEU A 301 -20.73 4.35 -14.54
N ASP A 302 -21.87 4.27 -15.19
CA ASP A 302 -21.95 3.83 -16.60
C ASP A 302 -21.19 4.78 -17.53
N VAL A 303 -21.19 6.10 -17.24
CA VAL A 303 -20.36 7.06 -17.99
C VAL A 303 -18.86 6.77 -17.81
N ALA A 304 -18.43 6.45 -16.59
CA ALA A 304 -17.05 6.08 -16.31
C ALA A 304 -16.67 4.77 -17.03
N ARG A 305 -17.51 3.75 -16.93
CA ARG A 305 -17.30 2.43 -17.56
C ARG A 305 -17.17 2.54 -19.07
N GLN A 306 -18.06 3.29 -19.72
CA GLN A 306 -18.01 3.53 -21.17
C GLN A 306 -16.70 4.16 -21.63
N GLN A 307 -16.08 5.04 -20.84
CA GLN A 307 -14.78 5.63 -21.18
C GLN A 307 -13.69 4.57 -21.20
N VAL A 308 -13.62 3.72 -20.16
CA VAL A 308 -12.64 2.64 -20.08
C VAL A 308 -12.83 1.62 -21.21
N GLU A 309 -14.07 1.20 -21.46
CA GLU A 309 -14.40 0.29 -22.56
C GLU A 309 -14.05 0.87 -23.94
N SER A 310 -14.14 2.20 -24.08
CA SER A 310 -13.78 2.91 -25.31
C SER A 310 -12.29 3.25 -25.42
N GLY A 311 -11.46 2.76 -24.50
CA GLY A 311 -9.98 2.84 -24.57
C GLY A 311 -9.36 3.98 -23.76
N ALA A 312 -10.08 4.60 -22.84
CA ALA A 312 -9.45 5.51 -21.88
C ALA A 312 -8.51 4.72 -20.94
N GLN A 313 -7.28 5.19 -20.83
CA GLN A 313 -6.24 4.59 -19.99
C GLN A 313 -6.11 5.31 -18.63
N ILE A 314 -6.71 6.49 -18.54
CA ILE A 314 -6.85 7.32 -17.33
C ILE A 314 -8.25 7.91 -17.38
N ILE A 315 -8.91 8.07 -16.23
CA ILE A 315 -10.21 8.76 -16.13
C ILE A 315 -10.02 10.02 -15.30
N ASP A 316 -10.39 11.16 -15.88
CA ASP A 316 -10.48 12.45 -15.19
C ASP A 316 -11.83 12.58 -14.47
N ILE A 317 -11.80 12.95 -13.21
CA ILE A 317 -13.01 13.14 -12.38
C ILE A 317 -12.97 14.54 -11.79
N ASN A 318 -13.99 15.34 -12.16
CA ASN A 318 -14.19 16.70 -11.67
C ASN A 318 -15.62 16.89 -11.15
N MET A 319 -15.73 17.47 -9.96
CA MET A 319 -17.00 17.77 -9.27
C MET A 319 -17.19 19.28 -9.01
N ASP A 320 -16.43 20.16 -9.70
CA ASP A 320 -16.46 21.61 -9.52
C ASP A 320 -17.74 22.23 -10.12
N GLU A 321 -18.79 22.24 -9.34
CA GLU A 321 -20.08 22.86 -9.67
C GLU A 321 -20.57 23.69 -8.48
N GLY A 322 -20.95 24.94 -8.73
CA GLY A 322 -21.28 25.90 -7.70
C GLY A 322 -22.48 25.57 -6.79
N MET A 323 -23.34 24.65 -7.22
CA MET A 323 -24.53 24.20 -6.47
C MET A 323 -24.36 22.79 -5.90
N LEU A 324 -23.15 22.25 -5.91
CA LEU A 324 -22.82 20.90 -5.47
C LEU A 324 -21.84 20.97 -4.27
N ASP A 325 -22.03 20.12 -3.29
CA ASP A 325 -20.96 19.79 -2.34
C ASP A 325 -19.92 18.93 -3.07
N ALA A 326 -18.91 19.60 -3.62
CA ALA A 326 -17.90 18.96 -4.45
C ALA A 326 -17.06 17.94 -3.68
N GLU A 327 -16.75 18.19 -2.39
CA GLU A 327 -16.02 17.26 -1.55
C GLU A 327 -16.81 15.98 -1.32
N ALA A 328 -18.07 16.10 -0.88
CA ALA A 328 -18.94 14.94 -0.64
C ALA A 328 -19.19 14.14 -1.93
N ALA A 329 -19.43 14.82 -3.05
CA ALA A 329 -19.67 14.18 -4.35
C ALA A 329 -18.42 13.44 -4.85
N MET A 330 -17.23 14.03 -4.72
CA MET A 330 -15.96 13.40 -5.09
C MET A 330 -15.74 12.13 -4.26
N VAL A 331 -15.85 12.20 -2.95
CA VAL A 331 -15.68 11.05 -2.04
C VAL A 331 -16.66 9.94 -2.39
N ARG A 332 -17.96 10.28 -2.54
CA ARG A 332 -18.99 9.29 -2.84
C ARG A 332 -18.74 8.60 -4.18
N PHE A 333 -18.42 9.36 -5.22
CA PHE A 333 -18.19 8.78 -6.56
C PHE A 333 -16.94 7.92 -6.61
N LEU A 334 -15.82 8.35 -6.00
CA LEU A 334 -14.59 7.56 -5.92
C LEU A 334 -14.78 6.28 -5.12
N ASN A 335 -15.52 6.34 -4.01
CA ASN A 335 -15.83 5.14 -3.23
C ASN A 335 -16.69 4.14 -4.01
N LEU A 336 -17.61 4.61 -4.85
CA LEU A 336 -18.38 3.75 -5.75
C LEU A 336 -17.49 3.12 -6.82
N ILE A 337 -16.61 3.91 -7.46
CA ILE A 337 -15.63 3.40 -8.45
C ILE A 337 -14.77 2.30 -7.85
N ALA A 338 -14.34 2.42 -6.60
CA ALA A 338 -13.52 1.41 -5.95
C ALA A 338 -14.17 0.02 -5.89
N GLY A 339 -15.51 -0.04 -5.90
CA GLY A 339 -16.27 -1.29 -5.98
C GLY A 339 -16.50 -1.82 -7.42
N GLU A 340 -16.03 -1.12 -8.45
CA GLU A 340 -16.23 -1.43 -9.85
C GLU A 340 -14.92 -1.79 -10.55
N PRO A 341 -14.49 -3.07 -10.57
CA PRO A 341 -13.19 -3.46 -11.13
C PRO A 341 -12.96 -3.04 -12.58
N ASP A 342 -14.02 -3.04 -13.40
CA ASP A 342 -13.95 -2.63 -14.81
C ASP A 342 -13.59 -1.15 -14.97
N ILE A 343 -13.88 -0.33 -13.98
CA ILE A 343 -13.53 1.09 -13.94
C ILE A 343 -12.23 1.29 -13.17
N ALA A 344 -12.14 0.71 -11.97
CA ALA A 344 -11.02 0.91 -11.04
C ALA A 344 -9.68 0.37 -11.56
N ARG A 345 -9.67 -0.46 -12.61
CA ARG A 345 -8.43 -0.98 -13.20
C ARG A 345 -7.50 0.09 -13.75
N VAL A 346 -8.03 1.23 -14.18
CA VAL A 346 -7.24 2.36 -14.69
C VAL A 346 -6.95 3.39 -13.59
N PRO A 347 -5.84 4.14 -13.69
CA PRO A 347 -5.56 5.26 -12.79
C PRO A 347 -6.64 6.35 -12.87
N ILE A 348 -6.90 6.98 -11.73
CA ILE A 348 -7.82 8.11 -11.62
C ILE A 348 -7.01 9.42 -11.62
N MET A 349 -7.47 10.39 -12.41
CA MET A 349 -7.03 11.78 -12.34
C MET A 349 -8.07 12.57 -11.55
N ILE A 350 -7.65 13.11 -10.40
CA ILE A 350 -8.49 13.95 -9.56
C ILE A 350 -8.32 15.38 -10.02
N ASP A 351 -9.39 15.94 -10.59
CA ASP A 351 -9.40 17.29 -11.16
C ASP A 351 -10.28 18.22 -10.31
N SER A 352 -9.69 19.26 -9.80
CA SER A 352 -10.40 20.35 -9.13
C SER A 352 -9.56 21.62 -9.09
N SER A 353 -10.25 22.76 -9.09
CA SER A 353 -9.67 24.07 -8.81
C SER A 353 -9.46 24.32 -7.30
N LYS A 354 -9.95 23.41 -6.43
CA LYS A 354 -9.92 23.54 -4.98
C LYS A 354 -9.09 22.44 -4.37
N TRP A 355 -8.09 22.82 -3.59
CA TRP A 355 -7.20 21.86 -2.92
C TRP A 355 -7.96 20.90 -2.00
N GLU A 356 -8.96 21.38 -1.27
CA GLU A 356 -9.75 20.57 -0.33
C GLU A 356 -10.44 19.40 -1.04
N VAL A 357 -10.96 19.63 -2.26
CA VAL A 357 -11.59 18.58 -3.08
C VAL A 357 -10.53 17.57 -3.56
N ILE A 358 -9.36 18.06 -4.01
CA ILE A 358 -8.23 17.21 -4.42
C ILE A 358 -7.80 16.32 -3.24
N GLU A 359 -7.59 16.91 -2.08
CA GLU A 359 -7.13 16.16 -0.89
C GLU A 359 -8.14 15.10 -0.46
N LYS A 360 -9.44 15.41 -0.46
CA LYS A 360 -10.51 14.43 -0.20
C LYS A 360 -10.46 13.27 -1.19
N GLY A 361 -10.27 13.58 -2.48
CA GLY A 361 -10.12 12.55 -3.52
C GLY A 361 -8.91 11.66 -3.33
N LEU A 362 -7.76 12.24 -2.98
CA LEU A 362 -6.51 11.49 -2.72
C LEU A 362 -6.66 10.48 -1.57
N LYS A 363 -7.50 10.81 -0.57
CA LYS A 363 -7.84 9.93 0.56
C LYS A 363 -8.80 8.79 0.21
N CYS A 364 -9.27 8.68 -1.04
CA CYS A 364 -10.21 7.67 -1.49
C CYS A 364 -9.61 6.67 -2.48
N ILE A 365 -8.46 6.95 -3.09
CA ILE A 365 -7.89 6.12 -4.16
C ILE A 365 -6.73 5.25 -3.66
N GLN A 366 -6.85 3.94 -3.85
CA GLN A 366 -5.79 3.00 -3.50
C GLN A 366 -4.61 3.03 -4.48
N GLY A 367 -4.87 3.24 -5.77
CA GLY A 367 -3.86 3.30 -6.82
C GLY A 367 -3.04 4.59 -6.80
N LYS A 368 -2.01 4.65 -7.63
CA LYS A 368 -1.28 5.88 -7.89
C LYS A 368 -1.99 6.69 -8.97
N GLY A 369 -2.80 7.64 -8.52
CA GLY A 369 -3.51 8.57 -9.38
C GLY A 369 -2.71 9.81 -9.74
N ILE A 370 -3.39 10.77 -10.35
CA ILE A 370 -2.83 12.03 -10.82
C ILE A 370 -3.66 13.17 -10.23
N VAL A 371 -3.01 14.22 -9.79
CA VAL A 371 -3.65 15.49 -9.40
C VAL A 371 -3.65 16.43 -10.61
N ASN A 372 -4.80 16.96 -10.97
CA ASN A 372 -4.99 17.99 -12.00
C ASN A 372 -5.67 19.20 -11.34
N SER A 373 -4.99 20.24 -10.97
CA SER A 373 -3.59 20.52 -11.04
C SER A 373 -3.15 21.38 -9.85
N ILE A 374 -1.86 21.58 -9.69
CA ILE A 374 -1.34 22.62 -8.79
C ILE A 374 -0.73 23.75 -9.63
N SER A 375 -0.74 24.97 -9.12
CA SER A 375 -0.19 26.11 -9.85
C SER A 375 0.39 27.17 -8.91
N MET A 376 1.26 28.03 -9.46
CA MET A 376 1.83 29.17 -8.72
C MET A 376 0.89 30.39 -8.61
N LYS A 377 -0.37 30.29 -9.05
CA LYS A 377 -1.32 31.43 -9.00
C LYS A 377 -1.57 31.93 -7.58
N GLU A 378 -1.51 31.05 -6.60
CA GLU A 378 -1.70 31.37 -5.18
C GLU A 378 -0.39 31.63 -4.43
N GLY A 379 0.71 31.73 -5.16
CA GLY A 379 2.06 31.98 -4.64
C GLY A 379 2.91 30.71 -4.56
N VAL A 380 4.23 30.93 -4.47
CA VAL A 380 5.23 29.85 -4.48
C VAL A 380 5.12 28.95 -3.25
N ASP A 381 4.88 29.54 -2.06
CA ASP A 381 4.81 28.77 -0.81
C ASP A 381 3.63 27.79 -0.83
N THR A 382 2.45 28.21 -1.29
CA THR A 382 1.26 27.36 -1.46
C THR A 382 1.54 26.26 -2.48
N PHE A 383 2.15 26.60 -3.61
CA PHE A 383 2.54 25.62 -4.63
C PHE A 383 3.47 24.54 -4.08
N ILE A 384 4.53 24.93 -3.37
CA ILE A 384 5.47 23.98 -2.75
C ILE A 384 4.79 23.13 -1.70
N HIS A 385 3.88 23.72 -0.89
CA HIS A 385 3.10 22.98 0.09
C HIS A 385 2.26 21.90 -0.60
N HIS A 386 1.47 22.26 -1.60
CA HIS A 386 0.64 21.30 -2.35
C HIS A 386 1.49 20.22 -3.03
N ALA A 387 2.63 20.57 -3.64
CA ALA A 387 3.53 19.60 -4.25
C ALA A 387 4.06 18.57 -3.24
N LYS A 388 4.41 19.00 -2.03
CA LYS A 388 4.82 18.11 -0.94
C LYS A 388 3.68 17.19 -0.50
N GLN A 389 2.46 17.72 -0.39
CA GLN A 389 1.27 16.92 -0.03
C GLN A 389 0.94 15.89 -1.12
N VAL A 390 0.93 16.27 -2.40
CA VAL A 390 0.73 15.34 -3.52
C VAL A 390 1.72 14.18 -3.46
N ARG A 391 3.01 14.49 -3.24
CA ARG A 391 4.04 13.46 -3.08
C ARG A 391 3.78 12.57 -1.85
N ARG A 392 3.34 13.15 -0.72
CA ARG A 392 3.05 12.40 0.51
C ARG A 392 1.88 11.44 0.35
N TYR A 393 0.86 11.82 -0.44
CA TYR A 393 -0.25 10.93 -0.83
C TYR A 393 0.13 9.93 -1.93
N GLY A 394 1.32 10.04 -2.51
CA GLY A 394 1.82 9.12 -3.53
C GLY A 394 1.20 9.31 -4.90
N ALA A 395 0.75 10.51 -5.25
CA ALA A 395 0.19 10.82 -6.55
C ALA A 395 1.21 11.47 -7.51
N ALA A 396 0.96 11.33 -8.80
CA ALA A 396 1.56 12.17 -9.83
C ALA A 396 0.80 13.52 -9.91
N VAL A 397 1.34 14.50 -10.61
CA VAL A 397 0.76 15.84 -10.68
C VAL A 397 0.95 16.50 -12.02
N VAL A 398 -0.07 17.23 -12.45
CA VAL A 398 -0.03 18.22 -13.55
C VAL A 398 0.28 19.58 -12.93
N VAL A 399 1.23 20.32 -13.55
CA VAL A 399 1.67 21.65 -13.11
C VAL A 399 1.40 22.69 -14.20
#